data_aca9fd630e4ebf2819b2068f547ff732
#
_entry.id   aca9fd630e4ebf2819b2068f547ff732
#
_cell.length_a   1.000
_cell.length_b   1.000
_cell.length_c   1.000
_cell.angle_alpha   90.00
_cell.angle_beta   90.00
_cell.angle_gamma   90.00
#
_symmetry.space_group_name_H-M   'P 1'
#
loop_
_entity.id
_entity.type
_entity.pdbx_description
1 polymer ?
#
loop_
_entity_poly.entity_id
_entity_poly.type
_entity_poly.pdbx_seq_one_letter_code
_entity_poly.pdbx_strand_id
1 'polypeptide(L)'
;MAGLQEPRRVTELSNELTRDIDTADPLGIVRRLCGSDAQLFAGWGGHPGVNDPVILDRLWKLSLKTAALLKENQDQKKNNRIVFSGCGTSGRIAWLCSWTYNRILQKFGHTPCFHYLIAGGDRSLIISNELPEDDPPKGAEDLKKVAEGADHVMFVGITCGLSAPYVAGQIDHSMHQPNMTSVLMGFNPVSLSRNAPIEKWDKTCRQVFLELETLSCTSDSAFIINPIVGPEPITGSSRMKGGSTTAVLLGTVFLTSLQTLLGQPILPSMTLPAREPEETEVVFDHSLSPSLSPMVSLLDCYSQTYQTVYRHSGGVASLLKLAASCICQPSGRLIYLGADTLGALGLVDASEMVPTYGVGLEEFRGFVAGGWEGCGNTEGDLSGYGKTFRVSLSQFESDVLPSLTDQDCVLCLHGSSQRTGPPHLHTIVNKVLASPAKCGLLVMAENGMSCNHLLDKRYETAVLIRLPYYHAFGKECVFAGFALKLVLNAISTGANILKGRVYGNEMINLRLSNDKLFERAIAIIEKWSGANEEDAKFALLRAIYKQDDAANFQYRPISSHITEASSQNMVVPLALLLAGGRSSVSYSSREKAAPVCQRSQGCHINGDRPNPWPLGHYIPIYLTTTRPNTLSL
;
A
#
# COMPACT_ATOMS: atom_id res chain seq x y z
N MET A 1 11.00 -31.17 23.27
CA MET A 1 10.19 -31.19 22.06
C MET A 1 10.57 -29.91 21.33
N ALA A 2 11.21 -30.02 20.16
CA ALA A 2 11.46 -28.86 19.33
C ALA A 2 10.09 -28.26 18.98
N GLY A 3 9.83 -27.01 19.42
CA GLY A 3 8.59 -26.32 19.10
C GLY A 3 8.48 -26.21 17.59
N LEU A 4 7.44 -26.81 17.02
CA LEU A 4 7.06 -26.57 15.63
C LEU A 4 6.81 -25.07 15.52
N GLN A 5 7.71 -24.34 14.85
CA GLN A 5 7.47 -22.93 14.52
C GLN A 5 6.11 -22.83 13.79
N GLU A 6 5.23 -21.94 14.24
CA GLU A 6 3.97 -21.71 13.54
C GLU A 6 4.26 -21.32 12.08
N PRO A 7 3.50 -21.87 11.11
CA PRO A 7 3.72 -21.54 9.71
C PRO A 7 3.51 -20.03 9.49
N ARG A 8 4.47 -19.41 8.81
CA ARG A 8 4.44 -17.97 8.54
C ARG A 8 3.26 -17.61 7.63
N ARG A 9 2.67 -16.46 7.86
CA ARG A 9 1.65 -15.86 6.99
C ARG A 9 2.19 -15.70 5.58
N VAL A 10 1.38 -15.97 4.56
CA VAL A 10 1.77 -15.84 3.14
C VAL A 10 2.31 -14.44 2.84
N THR A 11 1.67 -13.40 3.39
CA THR A 11 2.08 -12.01 3.20
C THR A 11 3.44 -11.66 3.84
N GLU A 12 3.97 -12.51 4.71
CA GLU A 12 5.29 -12.34 5.35
C GLU A 12 6.36 -13.25 4.72
N LEU A 13 6.00 -14.04 3.70
CA LEU A 13 6.98 -14.81 2.94
C LEU A 13 7.73 -13.92 1.96
N SER A 14 8.96 -14.32 1.60
CA SER A 14 9.72 -13.67 0.55
C SER A 14 9.17 -14.07 -0.82
N ASN A 15 8.92 -13.12 -1.71
CA ASN A 15 8.49 -13.40 -3.07
C ASN A 15 9.68 -13.84 -3.93
N GLU A 16 9.57 -15.04 -4.53
CA GLU A 16 10.62 -15.63 -5.36
C GLU A 16 11.00 -14.77 -6.57
N LEU A 17 9.99 -14.11 -7.19
CA LEU A 17 10.17 -13.30 -8.40
C LEU A 17 10.96 -12.00 -8.16
N THR A 18 11.15 -11.62 -6.90
CA THR A 18 11.78 -10.36 -6.52
C THR A 18 12.96 -10.51 -5.57
N ARG A 19 13.46 -11.74 -5.34
CA ARG A 19 14.56 -12.00 -4.38
C ARG A 19 15.82 -11.19 -4.63
N ASP A 20 16.09 -10.86 -5.88
CA ASP A 20 17.26 -10.12 -6.35
C ASP A 20 16.91 -8.71 -6.87
N ILE A 21 15.78 -8.16 -6.44
CA ILE A 21 15.29 -6.86 -6.94
C ILE A 21 16.25 -5.72 -6.61
N ASP A 22 16.99 -5.83 -5.51
CA ASP A 22 17.99 -4.86 -5.07
C ASP A 22 19.20 -4.73 -6.01
N THR A 23 19.45 -5.75 -6.84
CA THR A 23 20.54 -5.76 -7.82
C THR A 23 20.12 -5.37 -9.23
N ALA A 24 18.81 -5.16 -9.44
CA ALA A 24 18.27 -4.86 -10.75
C ALA A 24 18.45 -3.39 -11.15
N ASP A 25 18.59 -3.13 -12.46
CA ASP A 25 18.50 -1.79 -13.01
C ASP A 25 17.03 -1.27 -12.97
N PRO A 26 16.76 0.01 -13.27
CA PRO A 26 15.41 0.56 -13.21
C PRO A 26 14.36 -0.23 -13.99
N LEU A 27 14.69 -0.68 -15.20
CA LEU A 27 13.78 -1.48 -16.03
C LEU A 27 13.59 -2.89 -15.45
N GLY A 28 14.66 -3.50 -14.96
CA GLY A 28 14.63 -4.78 -14.28
C GLY A 28 13.80 -4.76 -13.02
N ILE A 29 13.84 -3.67 -12.25
CA ILE A 29 12.96 -3.45 -11.08
C ILE A 29 11.50 -3.45 -11.52
N VAL A 30 11.13 -2.63 -12.53
CA VAL A 30 9.74 -2.54 -13.01
C VAL A 30 9.25 -3.90 -13.53
N ARG A 31 10.08 -4.66 -14.24
CA ARG A 31 9.72 -6.00 -14.74
C ARG A 31 9.50 -7.02 -13.62
N ARG A 32 10.31 -7.00 -12.56
CA ARG A 32 10.10 -7.87 -11.38
C ARG A 32 8.82 -7.52 -10.64
N LEU A 33 8.51 -6.23 -10.51
CA LEU A 33 7.24 -5.78 -9.94
C LEU A 33 6.06 -6.21 -10.80
N CYS A 34 6.17 -6.11 -12.14
CA CYS A 34 5.17 -6.64 -13.07
C CYS A 34 4.87 -8.13 -12.80
N GLY A 35 5.90 -8.97 -12.79
CA GLY A 35 5.71 -10.40 -12.51
C GLY A 35 5.08 -10.69 -11.15
N SER A 36 5.44 -9.93 -10.11
CA SER A 36 4.81 -10.05 -8.81
C SER A 36 3.34 -9.61 -8.82
N ASP A 37 3.03 -8.49 -9.46
CA ASP A 37 1.66 -7.97 -9.52
C ASP A 37 0.72 -8.84 -10.38
N ALA A 38 1.25 -9.60 -11.34
CA ALA A 38 0.49 -10.60 -12.09
C ALA A 38 -0.16 -11.66 -11.19
N GLN A 39 0.47 -11.99 -10.05
CA GLN A 39 -0.05 -12.94 -9.07
C GLN A 39 -1.38 -12.47 -8.45
N LEU A 40 -1.71 -11.17 -8.51
CA LEU A 40 -3.01 -10.65 -8.08
C LEU A 40 -4.14 -11.35 -8.85
N PHE A 41 -3.98 -11.53 -10.16
CA PHE A 41 -4.98 -12.13 -11.03
C PHE A 41 -4.79 -13.64 -11.20
N ALA A 42 -3.54 -14.12 -11.25
CA ALA A 42 -3.21 -15.54 -11.45
C ALA A 42 -3.38 -16.39 -10.18
N GLY A 43 -3.40 -15.77 -8.98
CA GLY A 43 -3.36 -16.49 -7.72
C GLY A 43 -1.96 -16.97 -7.35
N TRP A 44 -1.86 -17.75 -6.26
CA TRP A 44 -0.57 -18.21 -5.75
C TRP A 44 -0.68 -19.55 -5.01
N GLY A 45 0.27 -20.46 -5.28
CA GLY A 45 0.49 -21.66 -4.48
C GLY A 45 -0.69 -22.64 -4.44
N GLY A 46 -1.56 -22.65 -5.45
CA GLY A 46 -2.74 -23.51 -5.50
C GLY A 46 -3.88 -23.09 -4.55
N HIS A 47 -3.77 -21.92 -3.92
CA HIS A 47 -4.84 -21.33 -3.12
C HIS A 47 -5.85 -20.58 -3.99
N PRO A 48 -7.11 -20.41 -3.51
CA PRO A 48 -8.11 -19.58 -4.19
C PRO A 48 -7.59 -18.16 -4.45
N GLY A 49 -7.51 -17.77 -5.73
CA GLY A 49 -7.19 -16.41 -6.18
C GLY A 49 -8.43 -15.55 -6.34
N VAL A 50 -8.26 -14.33 -6.88
CA VAL A 50 -9.38 -13.40 -7.10
C VAL A 50 -10.42 -13.97 -8.07
N ASN A 51 -9.97 -14.78 -9.04
CA ASN A 51 -10.83 -15.39 -10.07
C ASN A 51 -11.41 -16.76 -9.67
N ASP A 52 -11.12 -17.24 -8.46
CA ASP A 52 -11.66 -18.50 -7.98
C ASP A 52 -13.19 -18.41 -7.81
N PRO A 53 -13.95 -19.44 -8.26
CA PRO A 53 -15.42 -19.44 -8.16
C PRO A 53 -15.95 -19.16 -6.76
N VAL A 54 -15.26 -19.63 -5.71
CA VAL A 54 -15.65 -19.40 -4.32
C VAL A 54 -15.51 -17.93 -3.95
N ILE A 55 -14.44 -17.28 -4.39
CA ILE A 55 -14.22 -15.85 -4.14
C ILE A 55 -15.21 -15.01 -4.95
N LEU A 56 -15.43 -15.36 -6.21
CA LEU A 56 -16.40 -14.69 -7.08
C LEU A 56 -17.84 -14.76 -6.53
N ASP A 57 -18.26 -15.94 -6.04
CA ASP A 57 -19.59 -16.10 -5.42
C ASP A 57 -19.74 -15.18 -4.18
N ARG A 58 -18.72 -15.14 -3.32
CA ARG A 58 -18.72 -14.27 -2.13
C ARG A 58 -18.77 -12.78 -2.50
N LEU A 59 -17.98 -12.36 -3.49
CA LEU A 59 -18.00 -10.98 -4.00
C LEU A 59 -19.36 -10.64 -4.62
N TRP A 60 -19.95 -11.55 -5.36
CA TRP A 60 -21.28 -11.37 -5.96
C TRP A 60 -22.35 -11.18 -4.89
N LYS A 61 -22.42 -12.07 -3.88
CA LYS A 61 -23.37 -11.97 -2.76
C LYS A 61 -23.18 -10.64 -2.01
N LEU A 62 -21.94 -10.24 -1.74
CA LEU A 62 -21.63 -8.97 -1.10
C LEU A 62 -22.08 -7.78 -1.96
N SER A 63 -21.90 -7.85 -3.29
CA SER A 63 -22.33 -6.81 -4.21
C SER A 63 -23.85 -6.65 -4.25
N LEU A 64 -24.60 -7.76 -4.27
CA LEU A 64 -26.07 -7.73 -4.21
C LEU A 64 -26.57 -7.12 -2.90
N LYS A 65 -25.94 -7.47 -1.77
CA LYS A 65 -26.29 -6.91 -0.48
C LYS A 65 -25.97 -5.42 -0.40
N THR A 66 -24.83 -5.00 -0.95
CA THR A 66 -24.46 -3.59 -1.07
C THR A 66 -25.50 -2.84 -1.93
N ALA A 67 -25.88 -3.38 -3.08
CA ALA A 67 -26.91 -2.77 -3.95
C ALA A 67 -28.27 -2.62 -3.24
N ALA A 68 -28.66 -3.62 -2.44
CA ALA A 68 -29.90 -3.55 -1.65
C ALA A 68 -29.87 -2.40 -0.63
N LEU A 69 -28.76 -2.23 0.11
CA LEU A 69 -28.59 -1.14 1.07
C LEU A 69 -28.63 0.24 0.38
N LEU A 70 -27.95 0.38 -0.78
CA LEU A 70 -27.98 1.60 -1.58
C LEU A 70 -29.41 1.93 -2.05
N LYS A 71 -30.16 0.91 -2.50
CA LYS A 71 -31.55 1.05 -2.94
C LYS A 71 -32.48 1.45 -1.78
N GLU A 72 -32.33 0.82 -0.62
CA GLU A 72 -33.12 1.18 0.56
C GLU A 72 -32.89 2.63 1.01
N ASN A 73 -31.64 3.12 0.96
CA ASN A 73 -31.34 4.53 1.25
C ASN A 73 -32.06 5.46 0.26
N GLN A 74 -32.14 5.09 -1.01
CA GLN A 74 -32.81 5.90 -2.05
C GLN A 74 -34.34 5.83 -1.94
N ASP A 75 -34.89 4.62 -1.91
CA ASP A 75 -36.33 4.40 -2.04
C ASP A 75 -37.09 4.59 -0.72
N GLN A 76 -36.47 4.12 0.41
CA GLN A 76 -37.09 4.08 1.72
C GLN A 76 -36.55 5.14 2.68
N LYS A 77 -35.63 5.98 2.22
CA LYS A 77 -34.95 7.02 3.01
C LYS A 77 -34.30 6.48 4.29
N LYS A 78 -33.81 5.22 4.26
CA LYS A 78 -33.06 4.64 5.36
C LYS A 78 -31.68 5.27 5.46
N ASN A 79 -31.10 5.20 6.65
CA ASN A 79 -29.72 5.62 6.92
C ASN A 79 -28.82 4.39 7.04
N ASN A 80 -28.73 3.59 5.96
CA ASN A 80 -27.77 2.48 5.89
C ASN A 80 -26.37 3.04 5.59
N ARG A 81 -25.36 2.51 6.27
CA ARG A 81 -23.95 2.91 6.10
C ARG A 81 -23.08 1.73 5.66
N ILE A 82 -22.13 2.02 4.78
CA ILE A 82 -21.08 1.08 4.38
C ILE A 82 -19.77 1.64 4.93
N VAL A 83 -19.16 0.92 5.88
CA VAL A 83 -17.98 1.40 6.62
C VAL A 83 -16.78 0.55 6.24
N PHE A 84 -15.81 1.14 5.55
CA PHE A 84 -14.51 0.51 5.31
C PHE A 84 -13.54 0.87 6.42
N SER A 85 -12.80 -0.10 6.93
CA SER A 85 -11.85 0.16 8.01
C SER A 85 -10.55 -0.58 7.82
N GLY A 86 -9.45 0.05 8.27
CA GLY A 86 -8.14 -0.59 8.27
C GLY A 86 -7.07 0.25 8.97
N CYS A 87 -5.87 -0.31 9.01
CA CYS A 87 -4.69 0.34 9.57
C CYS A 87 -3.72 0.71 8.44
N GLY A 88 -2.94 1.78 8.59
CA GLY A 88 -1.94 2.19 7.60
C GLY A 88 -2.51 2.24 6.19
N THR A 89 -1.90 1.52 5.24
CA THR A 89 -2.35 1.46 3.83
C THR A 89 -3.82 1.05 3.68
N SER A 90 -4.29 0.04 4.44
CA SER A 90 -5.68 -0.42 4.36
C SER A 90 -6.66 0.71 4.73
N GLY A 91 -6.36 1.48 5.76
CA GLY A 91 -7.15 2.65 6.16
C GLY A 91 -7.11 3.78 5.13
N ARG A 92 -5.96 4.04 4.52
CA ARG A 92 -5.82 5.04 3.44
C ARG A 92 -6.62 4.66 2.19
N ILE A 93 -6.64 3.37 1.84
CA ILE A 93 -7.46 2.87 0.73
C ILE A 93 -8.94 2.93 1.10
N ALA A 94 -9.31 2.61 2.34
CA ALA A 94 -10.67 2.77 2.84
C ALA A 94 -11.16 4.22 2.68
N TRP A 95 -10.35 5.20 3.11
CA TRP A 95 -10.63 6.63 2.89
C TRP A 95 -10.80 6.97 1.42
N LEU A 96 -9.82 6.63 0.58
CA LEU A 96 -9.82 6.98 -0.85
C LEU A 96 -11.02 6.36 -1.58
N CYS A 97 -11.34 5.08 -1.30
CA CYS A 97 -12.48 4.39 -1.89
C CYS A 97 -13.80 5.01 -1.42
N SER A 98 -13.97 5.25 -0.13
CA SER A 98 -15.19 5.86 0.43
C SER A 98 -15.46 7.23 -0.18
N TRP A 99 -14.45 8.08 -0.25
CA TRP A 99 -14.53 9.39 -0.88
C TRP A 99 -14.89 9.30 -2.37
N THR A 100 -14.17 8.46 -3.13
CA THR A 100 -14.40 8.27 -4.57
C THR A 100 -15.80 7.74 -4.85
N TYR A 101 -16.25 6.71 -4.10
CA TYR A 101 -17.56 6.07 -4.33
C TYR A 101 -18.71 7.01 -3.96
N ASN A 102 -18.59 7.79 -2.91
CA ASN A 102 -19.58 8.81 -2.56
C ASN A 102 -19.73 9.87 -3.68
N ARG A 103 -18.62 10.32 -4.29
CA ARG A 103 -18.66 11.26 -5.42
C ARG A 103 -19.30 10.64 -6.65
N ILE A 104 -19.07 9.36 -6.90
CA ILE A 104 -19.74 8.63 -7.98
C ILE A 104 -21.25 8.51 -7.70
N LEU A 105 -21.66 8.11 -6.48
CA LEU A 105 -23.06 8.04 -6.09
C LEU A 105 -23.78 9.38 -6.27
N GLN A 106 -23.19 10.47 -5.79
CA GLN A 106 -23.73 11.83 -5.95
C GLN A 106 -23.97 12.19 -7.41
N LYS A 107 -23.06 11.78 -8.31
CA LYS A 107 -23.22 12.02 -9.75
C LYS A 107 -24.43 11.31 -10.34
N PHE A 108 -24.80 10.16 -9.81
CA PHE A 108 -26.03 9.43 -10.20
C PHE A 108 -27.26 9.83 -9.37
N GLY A 109 -27.16 10.88 -8.55
CA GLY A 109 -28.27 11.36 -7.73
C GLY A 109 -28.56 10.53 -6.48
N HIS A 110 -27.63 9.65 -6.08
CA HIS A 110 -27.77 8.84 -4.88
C HIS A 110 -27.11 9.49 -3.65
N THR A 111 -27.63 9.17 -2.48
CA THR A 111 -27.11 9.67 -1.20
C THR A 111 -25.76 9.03 -0.87
N PRO A 112 -24.73 9.82 -0.51
CA PRO A 112 -23.47 9.30 0.03
C PRO A 112 -23.70 8.46 1.29
N CYS A 113 -23.13 7.25 1.33
CA CYS A 113 -23.28 6.35 2.48
C CYS A 113 -22.03 5.52 2.77
N PHE A 114 -20.95 5.77 2.03
CA PHE A 114 -19.65 5.16 2.32
C PHE A 114 -18.92 5.99 3.36
N HIS A 115 -18.44 5.31 4.41
CA HIS A 115 -17.66 5.87 5.50
C HIS A 115 -16.34 5.12 5.61
N TYR A 116 -15.36 5.71 6.25
CA TYR A 116 -14.12 5.02 6.55
C TYR A 116 -13.70 5.20 8.00
N LEU A 117 -12.90 4.26 8.46
CA LEU A 117 -12.15 4.33 9.70
C LEU A 117 -10.68 4.00 9.41
N ILE A 118 -9.79 4.77 9.99
CA ILE A 118 -8.36 4.49 9.98
C ILE A 118 -7.85 4.50 11.42
N ALA A 119 -7.09 3.48 11.81
CA ALA A 119 -6.48 3.44 13.13
C ALA A 119 -5.65 4.70 13.40
N GLY A 120 -5.95 5.41 14.49
CA GLY A 120 -5.31 6.67 14.85
C GLY A 120 -5.93 7.94 14.24
N GLY A 121 -7.09 7.85 13.56
CA GLY A 121 -7.81 8.98 12.99
C GLY A 121 -7.16 9.55 11.73
N ASP A 122 -7.67 10.68 11.23
CA ASP A 122 -7.27 11.26 9.95
C ASP A 122 -5.80 11.71 9.88
N ARG A 123 -5.17 11.97 11.02
CA ARG A 123 -3.72 12.24 11.04
C ARG A 123 -2.90 11.07 10.51
N SER A 124 -3.41 9.84 10.64
CA SER A 124 -2.79 8.62 10.10
C SER A 124 -2.85 8.54 8.56
N LEU A 125 -3.62 9.41 7.90
CA LEU A 125 -3.57 9.56 6.44
C LEU A 125 -2.19 10.05 5.96
N ILE A 126 -1.50 10.84 6.77
CA ILE A 126 -0.18 11.43 6.44
C ILE A 126 0.95 10.81 7.26
N ILE A 127 0.81 10.76 8.56
CA ILE A 127 1.84 10.22 9.45
C ILE A 127 1.33 8.90 10.01
N SER A 128 1.95 7.80 9.61
CA SER A 128 1.61 6.50 10.21
C SER A 128 1.87 6.55 11.72
N ASN A 129 0.77 6.57 12.46
CA ASN A 129 0.77 6.26 13.88
C ASN A 129 0.25 4.84 14.00
N GLU A 130 1.16 3.89 14.16
CA GLU A 130 0.81 2.46 14.09
C GLU A 130 0.49 1.85 15.47
N LEU A 131 0.78 2.55 16.57
CA LEU A 131 0.38 2.11 17.92
C LEU A 131 -1.14 1.84 18.02
N PRO A 132 -2.05 2.66 17.47
CA PRO A 132 -3.48 2.37 17.45
C PRO A 132 -3.87 1.09 16.68
N GLU A 133 -2.98 0.52 15.85
CA GLU A 133 -3.22 -0.76 15.17
C GLU A 133 -3.37 -1.90 16.18
N ASP A 134 -2.69 -1.82 17.32
CA ASP A 134 -2.65 -2.86 18.36
C ASP A 134 -3.74 -2.69 19.45
N ASP A 135 -4.77 -1.83 19.24
CA ASP A 135 -5.83 -1.52 20.20
C ASP A 135 -7.23 -2.01 19.74
N PRO A 136 -7.63 -3.27 20.05
CA PRO A 136 -8.96 -3.79 19.70
C PRO A 136 -10.13 -3.06 20.35
N PRO A 137 -10.10 -2.71 21.66
CA PRO A 137 -11.16 -1.92 22.29
C PRO A 137 -11.41 -0.59 21.60
N LYS A 138 -10.35 0.12 21.21
CA LYS A 138 -10.45 1.38 20.46
C LYS A 138 -11.10 1.17 19.10
N GLY A 139 -10.75 0.08 18.41
CA GLY A 139 -11.38 -0.30 17.15
C GLY A 139 -12.89 -0.46 17.30
N ALA A 140 -13.32 -1.22 18.29
CA ALA A 140 -14.75 -1.43 18.58
C ALA A 140 -15.46 -0.11 18.94
N GLU A 141 -14.83 0.76 19.72
CA GLU A 141 -15.37 2.09 20.09
C GLU A 141 -15.58 2.97 18.84
N ASP A 142 -14.60 3.03 17.96
CA ASP A 142 -14.65 3.85 16.74
C ASP A 142 -15.74 3.34 15.79
N LEU A 143 -15.93 2.02 15.67
CA LEU A 143 -17.02 1.46 14.89
C LEU A 143 -18.38 1.78 15.50
N LYS A 144 -18.54 1.70 16.83
CA LYS A 144 -19.78 2.10 17.51
C LYS A 144 -20.16 3.53 17.20
N LYS A 145 -19.21 4.46 17.24
CA LYS A 145 -19.45 5.88 16.95
C LYS A 145 -19.94 6.09 15.51
N VAL A 146 -19.29 5.45 14.53
CA VAL A 146 -19.69 5.60 13.13
C VAL A 146 -20.98 4.86 12.80
N ALA A 147 -21.41 3.91 13.63
CA ALA A 147 -22.66 3.17 13.47
C ALA A 147 -23.86 3.84 14.18
N GLU A 148 -23.63 4.84 15.01
CA GLU A 148 -24.69 5.51 15.79
C GLU A 148 -25.74 6.13 14.87
N GLY A 149 -27.02 5.80 15.10
CA GLY A 149 -28.14 6.29 14.30
C GLY A 149 -28.26 5.69 12.90
N ALA A 150 -27.50 4.66 12.56
CA ALA A 150 -27.68 3.91 11.32
C ALA A 150 -28.75 2.83 11.46
N ASP A 151 -29.59 2.67 10.43
CA ASP A 151 -30.56 1.57 10.37
C ASP A 151 -29.86 0.22 10.18
N HIS A 152 -28.88 0.18 9.28
CA HIS A 152 -28.00 -0.98 9.07
C HIS A 152 -26.58 -0.53 8.73
N VAL A 153 -25.59 -1.27 9.20
CA VAL A 153 -24.18 -1.05 8.88
C VAL A 153 -23.57 -2.28 8.20
N MET A 154 -23.08 -2.11 6.98
CA MET A 154 -22.16 -3.06 6.37
C MET A 154 -20.74 -2.65 6.74
N PHE A 155 -20.13 -3.40 7.64
CA PHE A 155 -18.76 -3.16 8.09
C PHE A 155 -17.78 -4.04 7.29
N VAL A 156 -16.77 -3.44 6.66
CA VAL A 156 -15.70 -4.13 5.92
C VAL A 156 -14.38 -3.83 6.60
N GLY A 157 -13.91 -4.78 7.40
CA GLY A 157 -12.61 -4.73 8.06
C GLY A 157 -11.51 -5.24 7.13
N ILE A 158 -10.54 -4.39 6.81
CA ILE A 158 -9.46 -4.66 5.85
C ILE A 158 -8.16 -4.87 6.59
N THR A 159 -7.60 -6.08 6.53
CA THR A 159 -6.32 -6.42 7.11
C THR A 159 -5.58 -7.42 6.24
N CYS A 160 -4.70 -6.92 5.35
CA CYS A 160 -4.03 -7.72 4.31
C CYS A 160 -3.40 -9.01 4.87
N GLY A 161 -2.70 -8.91 5.99
CA GLY A 161 -2.04 -10.03 6.67
C GLY A 161 -2.92 -10.81 7.65
N LEU A 162 -4.19 -10.48 7.82
CA LEU A 162 -5.07 -10.95 8.90
C LEU A 162 -4.40 -10.83 10.28
N SER A 163 -3.89 -9.62 10.60
CA SER A 163 -3.00 -9.43 11.74
C SER A 163 -3.22 -8.15 12.53
N ALA A 164 -4.18 -7.30 12.17
CA ALA A 164 -4.43 -6.01 12.82
C ALA A 164 -5.43 -6.14 13.96
N PRO A 165 -5.02 -5.98 15.23
CA PRO A 165 -5.91 -6.08 16.39
C PRO A 165 -7.06 -5.06 16.37
N TYR A 166 -6.82 -3.83 15.94
CA TYR A 166 -7.84 -2.80 15.77
C TYR A 166 -9.03 -3.29 14.91
N VAL A 167 -8.72 -3.93 13.76
CA VAL A 167 -9.74 -4.51 12.88
C VAL A 167 -10.40 -5.73 13.52
N ALA A 168 -9.63 -6.56 14.23
CA ALA A 168 -10.18 -7.73 14.93
C ALA A 168 -11.21 -7.32 16.01
N GLY A 169 -10.93 -6.26 16.77
CA GLY A 169 -11.89 -5.70 17.74
C GLY A 169 -13.18 -5.17 17.07
N GLN A 170 -13.08 -4.59 15.89
CA GLN A 170 -14.24 -4.15 15.12
C GLN A 170 -15.06 -5.33 14.58
N ILE A 171 -14.41 -6.38 14.06
CA ILE A 171 -15.07 -7.62 13.61
C ILE A 171 -15.77 -8.30 14.79
N ASP A 172 -15.06 -8.46 15.92
CA ASP A 172 -15.63 -9.04 17.13
C ASP A 172 -16.88 -8.28 17.57
N HIS A 173 -16.83 -6.95 17.57
CA HIS A 173 -18.01 -6.14 17.89
C HIS A 173 -19.14 -6.33 16.85
N SER A 174 -18.83 -6.20 15.55
CA SER A 174 -19.85 -6.15 14.49
C SER A 174 -20.61 -7.46 14.32
N MET A 175 -19.95 -8.62 14.47
CA MET A 175 -20.62 -9.92 14.28
C MET A 175 -21.66 -10.24 15.39
N HIS A 176 -21.62 -9.52 16.50
CA HIS A 176 -22.58 -9.64 17.59
C HIS A 176 -23.71 -8.60 17.55
N GLN A 177 -23.76 -7.75 16.50
CA GLN A 177 -24.81 -6.74 16.35
C GLN A 177 -25.85 -7.17 15.30
N PRO A 178 -27.16 -7.21 15.65
CA PRO A 178 -28.20 -7.71 14.73
C PRO A 178 -28.42 -6.81 13.51
N ASN A 179 -28.05 -5.52 13.59
CA ASN A 179 -28.15 -4.54 12.51
C ASN A 179 -26.83 -4.34 11.78
N MET A 180 -25.88 -5.29 11.87
CA MET A 180 -24.61 -5.21 11.17
C MET A 180 -24.38 -6.41 10.25
N THR A 181 -23.71 -6.17 9.14
CA THR A 181 -23.09 -7.19 8.30
C THR A 181 -21.59 -7.06 8.45
N SER A 182 -20.94 -8.15 8.86
CA SER A 182 -19.49 -8.19 9.13
C SER A 182 -18.75 -8.79 7.95
N VAL A 183 -17.81 -8.05 7.37
CA VAL A 183 -16.98 -8.49 6.24
C VAL A 183 -15.53 -8.38 6.63
N LEU A 184 -14.79 -9.49 6.55
CA LEU A 184 -13.33 -9.53 6.69
C LEU A 184 -12.70 -9.61 5.30
N MET A 185 -11.79 -8.68 4.98
CA MET A 185 -11.01 -8.70 3.74
C MET A 185 -9.52 -8.80 4.05
N GLY A 186 -8.84 -9.80 3.44
CA GLY A 186 -7.41 -10.04 3.61
C GLY A 186 -6.86 -11.02 2.61
N PHE A 187 -5.57 -11.40 2.73
CA PHE A 187 -4.85 -12.17 1.71
C PHE A 187 -4.05 -13.34 2.29
N ASN A 188 -4.53 -13.86 3.40
CA ASN A 188 -4.01 -15.07 4.05
C ASN A 188 -5.15 -16.06 4.31
N PRO A 189 -4.87 -17.38 4.38
CA PRO A 189 -5.78 -18.32 5.01
C PRO A 189 -6.10 -17.89 6.44
N VAL A 190 -7.36 -18.01 6.86
CA VAL A 190 -7.78 -17.62 8.22
C VAL A 190 -7.01 -18.38 9.29
N SER A 191 -6.69 -19.64 9.03
CA SER A 191 -5.86 -20.50 9.91
C SER A 191 -4.44 -19.97 10.14
N LEU A 192 -3.93 -19.10 9.25
CA LEU A 192 -2.61 -18.45 9.35
C LEU A 192 -2.69 -17.00 9.87
N SER A 193 -3.85 -16.53 10.32
CA SER A 193 -3.95 -15.21 10.95
C SER A 193 -3.15 -15.13 12.26
N ARG A 194 -2.83 -13.90 12.69
CA ARG A 194 -2.03 -13.64 13.89
C ARG A 194 -2.67 -14.29 15.12
N ASN A 195 -1.91 -15.11 15.84
CA ASN A 195 -2.35 -15.82 17.04
C ASN A 195 -1.65 -15.36 18.32
N ALA A 196 -0.76 -14.38 18.23
CA ALA A 196 -0.10 -13.81 19.39
C ALA A 196 -1.14 -13.17 20.35
N PRO A 197 -0.95 -13.32 21.67
CA PRO A 197 -1.74 -12.58 22.66
C PRO A 197 -1.66 -11.07 22.41
N ILE A 198 -2.76 -10.38 22.66
CA ILE A 198 -2.85 -8.93 22.48
C ILE A 198 -2.97 -8.29 23.87
N GLU A 199 -2.16 -7.27 24.12
CA GLU A 199 -2.17 -6.58 25.42
C GLU A 199 -3.58 -6.02 25.73
N LYS A 200 -4.08 -6.27 26.94
CA LYS A 200 -5.42 -5.83 27.42
C LYS A 200 -6.61 -6.39 26.64
N TRP A 201 -6.45 -7.49 25.94
CA TRP A 201 -7.53 -8.19 25.27
C TRP A 201 -7.41 -9.71 25.49
N ASP A 202 -8.55 -10.38 25.70
CA ASP A 202 -8.62 -11.81 26.03
C ASP A 202 -8.71 -12.75 24.82
N LYS A 203 -8.77 -12.17 23.61
CA LYS A 203 -8.83 -12.90 22.33
C LYS A 203 -7.59 -12.65 21.49
N THR A 204 -7.36 -13.50 20.50
CA THR A 204 -6.39 -13.27 19.42
C THR A 204 -7.12 -12.93 18.12
N CYS A 205 -6.42 -12.34 17.15
CA CYS A 205 -7.00 -12.11 15.80
C CYS A 205 -7.51 -13.44 15.20
N ARG A 206 -6.76 -14.53 15.35
CA ARG A 206 -7.12 -15.86 14.83
C ARG A 206 -8.43 -16.37 15.42
N GLN A 207 -8.62 -16.24 16.72
CA GLN A 207 -9.85 -16.68 17.37
C GLN A 207 -11.07 -15.94 16.79
N VAL A 208 -11.00 -14.62 16.68
CA VAL A 208 -12.10 -13.79 16.16
C VAL A 208 -12.38 -14.09 14.69
N PHE A 209 -11.33 -14.25 13.88
CA PHE A 209 -11.52 -14.50 12.45
C PHE A 209 -12.02 -15.94 12.16
N LEU A 210 -11.68 -16.93 12.97
CA LEU A 210 -12.26 -18.27 12.91
C LEU A 210 -13.74 -18.29 13.35
N GLU A 211 -14.10 -17.48 14.33
CA GLU A 211 -15.50 -17.29 14.74
C GLU A 211 -16.32 -16.69 13.58
N LEU A 212 -15.81 -15.63 12.93
CA LEU A 212 -16.45 -15.06 11.75
C LEU A 212 -16.52 -16.06 10.59
N GLU A 213 -15.48 -16.87 10.37
CA GLU A 213 -15.48 -17.89 9.31
C GLU A 213 -16.60 -18.91 9.55
N THR A 214 -16.77 -19.35 10.79
CA THR A 214 -17.86 -20.25 11.17
C THR A 214 -19.23 -19.60 10.94
N LEU A 215 -19.40 -18.35 11.34
CA LEU A 215 -20.63 -17.58 11.14
C LEU A 215 -20.94 -17.41 9.64
N SER A 216 -19.91 -17.18 8.80
CA SER A 216 -20.09 -16.99 7.36
C SER A 216 -20.60 -18.24 6.60
N CYS A 217 -20.49 -19.41 7.21
CA CYS A 217 -21.05 -20.64 6.66
C CYS A 217 -22.56 -20.79 6.91
N THR A 218 -23.13 -20.08 7.86
CA THR A 218 -24.51 -20.26 8.34
C THR A 218 -25.37 -18.99 8.26
N SER A 219 -24.77 -17.84 8.00
CA SER A 219 -25.44 -16.54 8.01
C SER A 219 -25.04 -15.64 6.85
N ASP A 220 -26.01 -14.98 6.25
CA ASP A 220 -25.81 -13.94 5.24
C ASP A 220 -25.36 -12.58 5.84
N SER A 221 -25.14 -12.51 7.16
CA SER A 221 -24.62 -11.34 7.84
C SER A 221 -23.10 -11.36 8.03
N ALA A 222 -22.40 -12.41 7.55
CA ALA A 222 -20.97 -12.57 7.70
C ALA A 222 -20.33 -12.99 6.37
N PHE A 223 -19.19 -12.35 6.02
CA PHE A 223 -18.44 -12.65 4.80
C PHE A 223 -16.94 -12.67 5.08
N ILE A 224 -16.22 -13.57 4.39
CA ILE A 224 -14.76 -13.55 4.33
C ILE A 224 -14.33 -13.49 2.87
N ILE A 225 -13.67 -12.41 2.51
CA ILE A 225 -13.09 -12.16 1.17
C ILE A 225 -11.58 -12.24 1.30
N ASN A 226 -11.02 -13.43 1.10
CA ASN A 226 -9.61 -13.68 1.34
C ASN A 226 -8.92 -14.44 0.18
N PRO A 227 -8.90 -13.88 -1.05
CA PRO A 227 -8.11 -14.46 -2.12
C PRO A 227 -6.62 -14.44 -1.75
N ILE A 228 -5.90 -15.52 -2.07
CA ILE A 228 -4.47 -15.61 -1.78
C ILE A 228 -3.68 -15.17 -3.00
N VAL A 229 -3.14 -13.98 -2.93
CA VAL A 229 -2.41 -13.33 -4.04
C VAL A 229 -0.89 -13.49 -3.92
N GLY A 230 -0.43 -14.26 -2.95
CA GLY A 230 0.98 -14.56 -2.71
C GLY A 230 1.76 -13.45 -1.97
N PRO A 231 3.05 -13.69 -1.73
CA PRO A 231 3.93 -12.77 -1.01
C PRO A 231 4.09 -11.43 -1.72
N GLU A 232 4.28 -10.37 -0.95
CA GLU A 232 4.56 -9.04 -1.48
C GLU A 232 5.89 -8.96 -2.22
N PRO A 233 6.03 -8.08 -3.24
CA PRO A 233 7.31 -7.94 -3.95
C PRO A 233 8.44 -7.41 -3.08
N ILE A 234 8.13 -6.61 -2.07
CA ILE A 234 9.00 -6.30 -0.94
C ILE A 234 8.37 -6.94 0.27
N THR A 235 9.07 -7.87 0.89
CA THR A 235 8.57 -8.77 1.93
C THR A 235 7.77 -8.01 2.99
N GLY A 236 6.52 -8.38 3.18
CA GLY A 236 5.61 -7.77 4.16
C GLY A 236 5.12 -6.36 3.84
N SER A 237 5.50 -5.76 2.70
CA SER A 237 5.06 -4.41 2.30
C SER A 237 3.67 -4.43 1.67
N SER A 238 2.64 -4.59 2.50
CA SER A 238 1.23 -4.74 2.08
C SER A 238 0.63 -3.50 1.37
N ARG A 239 1.38 -2.40 1.27
CA ARG A 239 1.00 -1.25 0.46
C ARG A 239 1.02 -1.54 -1.05
N MET A 240 1.80 -2.52 -1.48
CA MET A 240 1.99 -2.87 -2.88
C MET A 240 0.86 -3.78 -3.39
N LYS A 241 1.10 -5.07 -3.53
CA LYS A 241 0.12 -6.02 -4.10
C LYS A 241 -1.15 -6.14 -3.25
N GLY A 242 -1.02 -6.24 -1.92
CA GLY A 242 -2.17 -6.27 -1.01
C GLY A 242 -3.04 -5.02 -1.11
N GLY A 243 -2.43 -3.84 -1.12
CA GLY A 243 -3.14 -2.58 -1.33
C GLY A 243 -3.82 -2.48 -2.70
N SER A 244 -3.14 -2.94 -3.75
CA SER A 244 -3.71 -2.98 -5.12
C SER A 244 -4.88 -3.95 -5.20
N THR A 245 -4.76 -5.14 -4.61
CA THR A 245 -5.85 -6.13 -4.55
C THR A 245 -7.05 -5.59 -3.78
N THR A 246 -6.83 -4.92 -2.64
CA THR A 246 -7.92 -4.27 -1.87
C THR A 246 -8.69 -3.29 -2.74
N ALA A 247 -8.01 -2.42 -3.49
CA ALA A 247 -8.66 -1.46 -4.38
C ALA A 247 -9.45 -2.15 -5.51
N VAL A 248 -8.91 -3.23 -6.10
CA VAL A 248 -9.61 -4.04 -7.12
C VAL A 248 -10.87 -4.67 -6.55
N LEU A 249 -10.81 -5.31 -5.39
CA LEU A 249 -11.95 -6.00 -4.78
C LEU A 249 -13.05 -5.01 -4.37
N LEU A 250 -12.70 -3.93 -3.68
CA LEU A 250 -13.66 -2.89 -3.29
C LEU A 250 -14.29 -2.22 -4.52
N GLY A 251 -13.47 -1.93 -5.56
CA GLY A 251 -13.96 -1.36 -6.81
C GLY A 251 -14.88 -2.31 -7.57
N THR A 252 -14.58 -3.60 -7.59
CA THR A 252 -15.43 -4.63 -8.21
C THR A 252 -16.77 -4.74 -7.49
N VAL A 253 -16.78 -4.80 -6.15
CA VAL A 253 -18.01 -4.83 -5.35
C VAL A 253 -18.84 -3.56 -5.61
N PHE A 254 -18.22 -2.39 -5.53
CA PHE A 254 -18.91 -1.11 -5.73
C PHE A 254 -19.52 -0.98 -7.14
N LEU A 255 -18.73 -1.23 -8.19
CA LEU A 255 -19.19 -1.11 -9.58
C LEU A 255 -20.28 -2.13 -9.92
N THR A 256 -20.14 -3.38 -9.43
CA THR A 256 -21.18 -4.41 -9.57
C THR A 256 -22.47 -3.99 -8.85
N SER A 257 -22.37 -3.43 -7.66
CA SER A 257 -23.52 -2.93 -6.90
C SER A 257 -24.21 -1.76 -7.61
N LEU A 258 -23.42 -0.85 -8.17
CA LEU A 258 -23.94 0.29 -8.92
C LEU A 258 -24.61 -0.15 -10.23
N GLN A 259 -24.07 -1.13 -10.96
CA GLN A 259 -24.73 -1.73 -12.13
C GLN A 259 -26.08 -2.35 -11.76
N THR A 260 -26.11 -3.10 -10.65
CA THR A 260 -27.32 -3.73 -10.14
C THR A 260 -28.35 -2.69 -9.74
N LEU A 261 -27.94 -1.62 -9.07
CA LEU A 261 -28.82 -0.52 -8.65
C LEU A 261 -29.43 0.23 -9.84
N LEU A 262 -28.62 0.49 -10.88
CA LEU A 262 -29.05 1.23 -12.07
C LEU A 262 -29.79 0.34 -13.09
N GLY A 263 -29.76 -0.99 -12.94
CA GLY A 263 -30.38 -1.94 -13.86
C GLY A 263 -29.77 -1.94 -15.28
N GLN A 264 -28.56 -1.40 -15.44
CA GLN A 264 -27.88 -1.31 -16.74
C GLN A 264 -26.35 -1.42 -16.57
N PRO A 265 -25.63 -1.92 -17.59
CA PRO A 265 -24.17 -1.94 -17.57
C PRO A 265 -23.61 -0.52 -17.43
N ILE A 266 -22.63 -0.36 -16.53
CA ILE A 266 -21.92 0.91 -16.34
C ILE A 266 -20.83 1.09 -17.39
N LEU A 267 -20.21 -0.01 -17.81
CA LEU A 267 -19.22 0.00 -18.88
C LEU A 267 -19.94 -0.15 -20.22
N PRO A 268 -19.57 0.64 -21.25
CA PRO A 268 -20.08 0.44 -22.59
C PRO A 268 -19.79 -1.00 -23.04
N SER A 269 -20.71 -1.60 -23.81
CA SER A 269 -20.48 -2.87 -24.47
C SER A 269 -19.30 -2.71 -25.43
N MET A 270 -18.11 -3.05 -24.97
CA MET A 270 -16.90 -2.97 -25.78
C MET A 270 -16.67 -4.30 -26.48
N THR A 271 -16.67 -4.26 -27.80
CA THR A 271 -15.96 -5.26 -28.59
C THR A 271 -14.49 -5.15 -28.20
N LEU A 272 -13.99 -6.16 -27.46
CA LEU A 272 -12.59 -6.27 -27.11
C LEU A 272 -11.75 -6.10 -28.40
N PRO A 273 -10.75 -5.20 -28.43
CA PRO A 273 -9.81 -5.20 -29.53
C PRO A 273 -9.20 -6.61 -29.64
N ALA A 274 -9.01 -7.08 -30.89
CA ALA A 274 -8.41 -8.39 -31.13
C ALA A 274 -7.09 -8.50 -30.33
N ARG A 275 -6.99 -9.52 -29.50
CA ARG A 275 -5.84 -9.76 -28.64
C ARG A 275 -4.65 -10.15 -29.49
N GLU A 276 -3.52 -9.46 -29.31
CA GLU A 276 -2.24 -10.03 -29.74
C GLU A 276 -1.73 -10.99 -28.64
N PRO A 277 -1.31 -12.21 -28.96
CA PRO A 277 -0.86 -13.19 -27.97
C PRO A 277 0.49 -12.78 -27.39
N GLU A 278 0.55 -12.44 -26.12
CA GLU A 278 1.78 -12.30 -25.33
C GLU A 278 1.81 -13.26 -24.14
N GLU A 279 3.02 -13.68 -23.76
CA GLU A 279 3.37 -14.86 -22.94
C GLU A 279 2.86 -14.93 -21.48
N THR A 280 2.00 -14.04 -21.03
CA THR A 280 1.42 -14.05 -19.66
C THR A 280 -0.07 -13.71 -19.68
N GLU A 281 -0.85 -14.51 -20.41
CA GLU A 281 -2.30 -14.32 -20.44
C GLU A 281 -2.96 -14.90 -19.19
N VAL A 282 -3.52 -14.03 -18.33
CA VAL A 282 -4.52 -14.44 -17.35
C VAL A 282 -5.84 -14.58 -18.08
N VAL A 283 -6.20 -15.82 -18.44
CA VAL A 283 -7.49 -16.11 -19.07
C VAL A 283 -8.55 -16.21 -17.98
N PHE A 284 -9.54 -15.32 -18.03
CA PHE A 284 -10.72 -15.46 -17.19
C PHE A 284 -11.64 -16.52 -17.77
N ASP A 285 -12.11 -17.43 -16.93
CA ASP A 285 -13.08 -18.44 -17.32
C ASP A 285 -14.48 -17.80 -17.48
N HIS A 286 -14.84 -17.48 -18.71
CA HIS A 286 -16.14 -16.93 -19.06
C HIS A 286 -17.25 -18.00 -19.10
N SER A 287 -16.96 -19.27 -18.82
CA SER A 287 -17.97 -20.35 -18.73
C SER A 287 -18.78 -20.31 -17.43
N LEU A 288 -18.44 -19.40 -16.51
CA LEU A 288 -19.16 -19.19 -15.26
C LEU A 288 -20.60 -18.75 -15.48
N SER A 289 -21.45 -18.96 -14.47
CA SER A 289 -22.86 -18.60 -14.49
C SER A 289 -23.12 -17.21 -15.13
N PRO A 290 -24.11 -17.07 -16.02
CA PRO A 290 -24.42 -15.78 -16.66
C PRO A 290 -24.62 -14.63 -15.68
N SER A 291 -25.01 -14.91 -14.43
CA SER A 291 -25.16 -13.90 -13.38
C SER A 291 -23.84 -13.27 -12.93
N LEU A 292 -22.72 -13.98 -13.04
CA LEU A 292 -21.39 -13.52 -12.66
C LEU A 292 -20.65 -12.76 -13.78
N SER A 293 -21.14 -12.88 -15.02
CA SER A 293 -20.49 -12.29 -16.21
C SER A 293 -20.16 -10.80 -16.08
N PRO A 294 -21.04 -9.92 -15.54
CA PRO A 294 -20.71 -8.50 -15.40
C PRO A 294 -19.54 -8.26 -14.43
N MET A 295 -19.45 -9.01 -13.34
CA MET A 295 -18.38 -8.89 -12.36
C MET A 295 -17.04 -9.43 -12.89
N VAL A 296 -17.07 -10.55 -13.62
CA VAL A 296 -15.89 -11.11 -14.29
C VAL A 296 -15.37 -10.11 -15.33
N SER A 297 -16.26 -9.44 -16.09
CA SER A 297 -15.88 -8.39 -17.03
C SER A 297 -15.20 -7.19 -16.35
N LEU A 298 -15.61 -6.81 -15.15
CA LEU A 298 -14.95 -5.76 -14.37
C LEU A 298 -13.54 -6.18 -13.92
N LEU A 299 -13.37 -7.42 -13.48
CA LEU A 299 -12.04 -7.96 -13.12
C LEU A 299 -11.13 -8.04 -14.35
N ASP A 300 -11.66 -8.40 -15.52
CA ASP A 300 -10.92 -8.37 -16.78
C ASP A 300 -10.49 -6.94 -17.14
N CYS A 301 -11.32 -5.92 -16.93
CA CYS A 301 -10.94 -4.52 -17.10
C CYS A 301 -9.75 -4.11 -16.21
N TYR A 302 -9.71 -4.57 -14.96
CA TYR A 302 -8.56 -4.36 -14.08
C TYR A 302 -7.31 -5.08 -14.58
N SER A 303 -7.45 -6.33 -15.04
CA SER A 303 -6.34 -7.10 -15.61
C SER A 303 -5.77 -6.42 -16.86
N GLN A 304 -6.61 -5.96 -17.77
CA GLN A 304 -6.17 -5.23 -18.97
C GLN A 304 -5.54 -3.86 -18.62
N THR A 305 -6.03 -3.20 -17.58
CA THR A 305 -5.41 -1.98 -17.06
C THR A 305 -4.00 -2.27 -16.54
N TYR A 306 -3.82 -3.33 -15.75
CA TYR A 306 -2.50 -3.81 -15.30
C TYR A 306 -1.56 -4.08 -16.49
N GLN A 307 -1.98 -4.87 -17.47
CA GLN A 307 -1.18 -5.16 -18.67
C GLN A 307 -0.78 -3.88 -19.40
N THR A 308 -1.73 -2.94 -19.53
CA THR A 308 -1.46 -1.65 -20.19
C THR A 308 -0.41 -0.84 -19.46
N VAL A 309 -0.44 -0.76 -18.14
CA VAL A 309 0.59 -0.09 -17.33
C VAL A 309 1.97 -0.69 -17.63
N TYR A 310 2.08 -2.00 -17.61
CA TYR A 310 3.38 -2.67 -17.75
C TYR A 310 3.89 -2.76 -19.19
N ARG A 311 3.03 -2.59 -20.20
CA ARG A 311 3.51 -2.31 -21.59
C ARG A 311 4.29 -0.99 -21.66
N HIS A 312 4.07 -0.06 -20.74
CA HIS A 312 4.83 1.19 -20.63
C HIS A 312 6.02 1.10 -19.65
N SER A 313 6.53 -0.11 -19.36
CA SER A 313 7.62 -0.35 -18.39
C SER A 313 8.85 0.53 -18.63
N GLY A 314 9.21 0.81 -19.88
CA GLY A 314 10.33 1.71 -20.23
C GLY A 314 10.10 3.15 -19.76
N GLY A 315 8.89 3.67 -19.96
CA GLY A 315 8.51 5.01 -19.49
C GLY A 315 8.45 5.07 -17.96
N VAL A 316 7.86 4.07 -17.32
CA VAL A 316 7.83 3.95 -15.84
C VAL A 316 9.25 3.88 -15.28
N ALA A 317 10.15 3.10 -15.89
CA ALA A 317 11.55 3.01 -15.50
C ALA A 317 12.29 4.34 -15.66
N SER A 318 11.94 5.15 -16.68
CA SER A 318 12.50 6.50 -16.86
C SER A 318 12.08 7.46 -15.74
N LEU A 319 10.80 7.45 -15.35
CA LEU A 319 10.32 8.22 -14.19
C LEU A 319 10.94 7.74 -12.88
N LEU A 320 11.08 6.42 -12.70
CA LEU A 320 11.78 5.83 -11.56
C LEU A 320 13.23 6.32 -11.50
N LYS A 321 13.96 6.29 -12.64
CA LYS A 321 15.33 6.77 -12.73
C LYS A 321 15.43 8.26 -12.38
N LEU A 322 14.50 9.07 -12.86
CA LEU A 322 14.42 10.51 -12.53
C LEU A 322 14.24 10.71 -11.03
N ALA A 323 13.24 10.07 -10.41
CA ALA A 323 13.00 10.13 -8.98
C ALA A 323 14.21 9.68 -8.16
N ALA A 324 14.80 8.54 -8.52
CA ALA A 324 15.99 8.01 -7.86
C ALA A 324 17.18 8.97 -7.94
N SER A 325 17.40 9.60 -9.11
CA SER A 325 18.50 10.58 -9.28
C SER A 325 18.42 11.75 -8.30
N CYS A 326 17.22 12.08 -7.86
CA CYS A 326 16.97 13.14 -6.90
C CYS A 326 17.07 12.64 -5.46
N ILE A 327 16.27 11.65 -5.07
CA ILE A 327 16.27 11.20 -3.66
C ILE A 327 17.60 10.62 -3.21
N CYS A 328 18.46 10.18 -4.12
CA CYS A 328 19.84 9.76 -3.80
C CYS A 328 20.76 10.93 -3.41
N GLN A 329 20.39 12.16 -3.72
CA GLN A 329 21.11 13.35 -3.24
C GLN A 329 20.87 13.56 -1.74
N PRO A 330 21.78 14.22 -1.02
CA PRO A 330 21.67 14.38 0.45
C PRO A 330 20.39 15.07 0.91
N SER A 331 19.88 16.05 0.15
CA SER A 331 18.66 16.81 0.45
C SER A 331 17.56 16.64 -0.58
N GLY A 332 17.69 15.65 -1.46
CA GLY A 332 16.78 15.44 -2.57
C GLY A 332 15.41 14.93 -2.12
N ARG A 333 14.36 15.46 -2.74
CA ARG A 333 12.96 15.16 -2.45
C ARG A 333 12.24 14.64 -3.68
N LEU A 334 11.23 13.80 -3.47
CA LEU A 334 10.24 13.46 -4.48
C LEU A 334 8.88 14.04 -4.09
N ILE A 335 8.34 14.91 -4.91
CA ILE A 335 7.13 15.68 -4.64
C ILE A 335 6.09 15.37 -5.71
N TYR A 336 4.90 14.93 -5.29
CA TYR A 336 3.76 14.70 -6.17
C TYR A 336 2.83 15.90 -6.18
N LEU A 337 2.43 16.36 -7.37
CA LEU A 337 1.41 17.39 -7.57
C LEU A 337 0.26 16.81 -8.40
N GLY A 338 -0.96 16.91 -7.92
CA GLY A 338 -2.11 16.42 -8.65
C GLY A 338 -3.44 17.01 -8.18
N ALA A 339 -4.51 16.53 -8.78
CA ALA A 339 -5.87 16.91 -8.43
C ALA A 339 -6.76 15.67 -8.28
N ASP A 340 -7.86 15.82 -7.55
CA ASP A 340 -8.87 14.78 -7.35
C ASP A 340 -8.24 13.46 -6.84
N THR A 341 -8.80 12.31 -7.20
CA THR A 341 -8.31 10.97 -6.78
C THR A 341 -6.85 10.72 -7.14
N LEU A 342 -6.37 11.23 -8.29
CA LEU A 342 -4.96 11.03 -8.70
C LEU A 342 -4.00 11.81 -7.79
N GLY A 343 -4.34 13.05 -7.42
CA GLY A 343 -3.56 13.83 -6.44
C GLY A 343 -3.55 13.18 -5.06
N ALA A 344 -4.71 12.70 -4.60
CA ALA A 344 -4.81 11.98 -3.32
C ALA A 344 -3.98 10.69 -3.30
N LEU A 345 -3.89 9.96 -4.42
CA LEU A 345 -2.99 8.79 -4.54
C LEU A 345 -1.51 9.15 -4.39
N GLY A 346 -1.08 10.30 -4.95
CA GLY A 346 0.27 10.81 -4.73
C GLY A 346 0.54 11.11 -3.24
N LEU A 347 -0.46 11.67 -2.54
CA LEU A 347 -0.39 11.91 -1.10
C LEU A 347 -0.28 10.60 -0.31
N VAL A 348 -1.09 9.59 -0.66
CA VAL A 348 -1.05 8.24 -0.06
C VAL A 348 0.31 7.60 -0.27
N ASP A 349 0.82 7.55 -1.51
CA ASP A 349 2.11 6.94 -1.80
C ASP A 349 3.25 7.61 -1.00
N ALA A 350 3.28 8.94 -0.95
CA ALA A 350 4.28 9.68 -0.16
C ALA A 350 4.24 9.32 1.33
N SER A 351 3.02 9.25 1.91
CA SER A 351 2.84 8.96 3.34
C SER A 351 3.31 7.56 3.75
N GLU A 352 3.34 6.62 2.81
CA GLU A 352 3.73 5.22 3.05
C GLU A 352 5.25 5.01 3.08
N MET A 353 6.02 5.99 2.61
CA MET A 353 7.49 5.88 2.55
C MET A 353 8.13 5.91 3.93
N VAL A 354 7.55 6.66 4.86
CA VAL A 354 8.09 6.81 6.22
C VAL A 354 8.11 5.47 6.98
N PRO A 355 7.00 4.75 7.15
CA PRO A 355 6.99 3.47 7.86
C PRO A 355 7.75 2.37 7.10
N THR A 356 7.71 2.40 5.76
CA THR A 356 8.28 1.33 4.93
C THR A 356 9.80 1.41 4.85
N TYR A 357 10.35 2.62 4.68
CA TYR A 357 11.77 2.81 4.38
C TYR A 357 12.50 3.73 5.37
N GLY A 358 11.86 4.13 6.47
CA GLY A 358 12.46 5.00 7.47
C GLY A 358 12.88 6.37 6.95
N VAL A 359 12.22 6.88 5.89
CA VAL A 359 12.55 8.17 5.28
C VAL A 359 12.16 9.34 6.18
N GLY A 360 12.76 10.50 5.97
CA GLY A 360 12.31 11.76 6.57
C GLY A 360 10.97 12.21 6.01
N LEU A 361 10.16 12.90 6.82
CA LEU A 361 8.83 13.37 6.44
C LEU A 361 8.84 14.35 5.25
N GLU A 362 9.96 15.02 4.99
CA GLU A 362 10.10 15.97 3.88
C GLU A 362 10.64 15.33 2.58
N GLU A 363 11.18 14.10 2.64
CA GLU A 363 11.79 13.44 1.48
C GLU A 363 10.76 13.04 0.43
N PHE A 364 9.56 12.64 0.87
CA PHE A 364 8.41 12.34 0.01
C PHE A 364 7.21 13.17 0.44
N ARG A 365 6.67 13.97 -0.46
CA ARG A 365 5.50 14.82 -0.18
C ARG A 365 4.49 14.72 -1.31
N GLY A 366 3.21 14.79 -0.96
CA GLY A 366 2.11 14.90 -1.91
C GLY A 366 1.32 16.19 -1.68
N PHE A 367 0.90 16.83 -2.76
CA PHE A 367 0.05 18.02 -2.71
C PHE A 367 -1.12 17.86 -3.67
N VAL A 368 -2.30 18.19 -3.20
CA VAL A 368 -3.55 17.99 -3.93
C VAL A 368 -4.32 19.29 -4.08
N ALA A 369 -4.90 19.48 -5.26
CA ALA A 369 -5.77 20.62 -5.50
C ALA A 369 -6.98 20.61 -4.55
N GLY A 370 -7.23 21.74 -3.89
CA GLY A 370 -8.27 21.85 -2.87
C GLY A 370 -7.86 21.44 -1.46
N GLY A 371 -6.65 20.84 -1.28
CA GLY A 371 -6.17 20.43 0.05
C GLY A 371 -7.13 19.49 0.76
N TRP A 372 -7.26 19.61 2.07
CA TRP A 372 -8.12 18.76 2.89
C TRP A 372 -9.60 18.89 2.55
N GLU A 373 -10.08 20.09 2.23
CA GLU A 373 -11.48 20.31 1.81
C GLU A 373 -11.83 19.51 0.54
N GLY A 374 -10.85 19.34 -0.35
CA GLY A 374 -10.99 18.57 -1.58
C GLY A 374 -10.87 17.06 -1.41
N CYS A 375 -10.43 16.57 -0.24
CA CYS A 375 -10.11 15.17 0.00
C CYS A 375 -11.18 14.37 0.74
N GLY A 376 -12.24 15.02 1.27
CA GLY A 376 -13.38 14.35 1.91
C GLY A 376 -13.00 13.55 3.17
N ASN A 377 -12.00 13.99 3.92
CA ASN A 377 -11.66 13.42 5.21
C ASN A 377 -12.65 13.88 6.30
N THR A 378 -12.75 13.13 7.40
CA THR A 378 -13.81 13.33 8.42
C THR A 378 -13.48 14.43 9.43
N GLU A 379 -12.19 14.67 9.71
CA GLU A 379 -11.73 15.64 10.71
C GLU A 379 -11.51 17.05 10.13
N GLY A 380 -11.74 17.26 8.83
CA GLY A 380 -11.61 18.56 8.18
C GLY A 380 -10.17 18.96 7.91
N ASP A 381 -9.84 20.25 8.04
CA ASP A 381 -8.49 20.78 7.75
C ASP A 381 -7.49 20.38 8.85
N LEU A 382 -6.51 19.57 8.48
CA LEU A 382 -5.43 19.13 9.36
C LEU A 382 -4.17 20.02 9.32
N SER A 383 -4.16 21.08 8.53
CA SER A 383 -2.99 21.95 8.34
C SER A 383 -2.42 22.51 9.66
N GLY A 384 -3.28 22.66 10.67
CA GLY A 384 -2.90 23.12 12.00
C GLY A 384 -1.97 22.19 12.78
N TYR A 385 -1.88 20.90 12.39
CA TYR A 385 -0.98 19.93 13.03
C TYR A 385 0.48 20.05 12.58
N GLY A 386 0.82 20.97 11.70
CA GLY A 386 2.19 21.27 11.28
C GLY A 386 2.44 21.15 9.78
N LYS A 387 3.68 21.41 9.38
CA LYS A 387 4.07 21.52 7.95
C LYS A 387 3.74 20.26 7.15
N THR A 388 3.89 19.08 7.72
CA THR A 388 3.64 17.80 7.06
C THR A 388 2.17 17.64 6.65
N PHE A 389 1.24 18.25 7.38
CA PHE A 389 -0.19 18.23 7.09
C PHE A 389 -0.66 19.33 6.13
N ARG A 390 0.23 20.18 5.67
CA ARG A 390 -0.04 21.22 4.69
C ARG A 390 0.07 20.61 3.29
N VAL A 391 -1.07 20.24 2.72
CA VAL A 391 -1.15 19.41 1.51
C VAL A 391 -1.83 20.10 0.32
N SER A 392 -2.26 21.36 0.48
CA SER A 392 -2.88 22.08 -0.63
C SER A 392 -1.84 22.66 -1.60
N LEU A 393 -2.27 22.95 -2.84
CA LEU A 393 -1.39 23.57 -3.84
C LEU A 393 -0.94 24.98 -3.43
N SER A 394 -1.78 25.76 -2.72
CA SER A 394 -1.40 27.07 -2.19
C SER A 394 -0.31 26.95 -1.12
N GLN A 395 -0.40 25.90 -0.29
CA GLN A 395 0.64 25.62 0.71
C GLN A 395 1.93 25.10 0.07
N PHE A 396 1.85 24.32 -1.02
CA PHE A 396 3.03 23.99 -1.82
C PHE A 396 3.69 25.26 -2.37
N GLU A 397 2.89 26.15 -2.94
CA GLU A 397 3.39 27.41 -3.52
C GLU A 397 4.10 28.30 -2.50
N SER A 398 3.56 28.40 -1.28
CA SER A 398 4.14 29.23 -0.22
C SER A 398 5.35 28.60 0.47
N ASP A 399 5.30 27.28 0.73
CA ASP A 399 6.21 26.64 1.67
C ASP A 399 7.32 25.83 0.98
N VAL A 400 7.05 25.30 -0.22
CA VAL A 400 7.93 24.34 -0.89
C VAL A 400 8.53 24.90 -2.16
N LEU A 401 7.73 25.51 -3.02
CA LEU A 401 8.18 26.05 -4.31
C LEU A 401 9.40 27.00 -4.19
N PRO A 402 9.49 27.92 -3.22
CA PRO A 402 10.65 28.82 -3.07
C PRO A 402 11.93 28.09 -2.64
N SER A 403 11.82 26.86 -2.10
CA SER A 403 12.93 26.04 -1.61
C SER A 403 13.35 24.94 -2.58
N LEU A 404 12.76 24.86 -3.78
CA LEU A 404 13.11 23.86 -4.77
C LEU A 404 14.52 24.07 -5.32
N THR A 405 15.26 22.98 -5.44
CA THR A 405 16.62 22.92 -5.97
C THR A 405 16.72 21.91 -7.11
N ASP A 406 17.86 21.84 -7.79
CA ASP A 406 18.19 20.84 -8.81
C ASP A 406 18.30 19.40 -8.26
N GLN A 407 18.31 19.22 -6.93
CA GLN A 407 18.24 17.95 -6.25
C GLN A 407 16.81 17.41 -6.11
N ASP A 408 15.79 18.23 -6.31
CA ASP A 408 14.39 17.86 -6.14
C ASP A 408 13.77 17.33 -7.43
N CYS A 409 12.88 16.34 -7.28
CA CYS A 409 12.02 15.87 -8.35
C CYS A 409 10.57 16.22 -8.06
N VAL A 410 9.91 16.90 -8.98
CA VAL A 410 8.47 17.16 -8.91
C VAL A 410 7.79 16.32 -10.00
N LEU A 411 6.93 15.39 -9.61
CA LEU A 411 6.16 14.54 -10.49
C LEU A 411 4.70 15.04 -10.57
N CYS A 412 4.32 15.55 -11.73
CA CYS A 412 2.97 16.05 -12.01
C CYS A 412 2.07 14.87 -12.43
N LEU A 413 0.94 14.70 -11.75
CA LEU A 413 -0.02 13.62 -11.95
C LEU A 413 -1.30 14.18 -12.60
N HIS A 414 -1.60 13.76 -13.83
CA HIS A 414 -2.75 14.24 -14.60
C HIS A 414 -3.65 13.11 -15.07
N GLY A 415 -4.95 13.40 -15.16
CA GLY A 415 -5.96 12.58 -15.82
C GLY A 415 -6.55 13.28 -17.05
N SER A 416 -6.86 12.54 -18.11
CA SER A 416 -7.39 13.13 -19.35
C SER A 416 -8.81 13.69 -19.24
N SER A 417 -9.58 13.28 -18.21
CA SER A 417 -10.91 13.86 -17.96
C SER A 417 -10.84 15.34 -17.59
N GLN A 418 -9.67 15.83 -17.26
CA GLN A 418 -9.40 17.22 -16.95
C GLN A 418 -8.87 17.92 -18.21
N ARG A 419 -9.75 18.25 -19.17
CA ARG A 419 -9.38 19.08 -20.36
C ARG A 419 -8.62 20.35 -20.00
N THR A 420 -8.88 20.88 -18.80
CA THR A 420 -8.07 21.85 -18.09
C THR A 420 -8.14 21.42 -16.63
N GLY A 421 -7.06 20.89 -16.05
CA GLY A 421 -6.97 20.71 -14.59
C GLY A 421 -7.37 22.01 -13.89
N PRO A 422 -7.60 22.02 -12.56
CA PRO A 422 -7.89 23.26 -11.86
C PRO A 422 -6.93 24.34 -12.33
N PRO A 423 -7.38 25.55 -12.74
CA PRO A 423 -6.52 26.60 -13.29
C PRO A 423 -5.29 26.86 -12.42
N HIS A 424 -5.45 26.75 -11.11
CA HIS A 424 -4.39 26.89 -10.13
C HIS A 424 -3.30 25.80 -10.26
N LEU A 425 -3.65 24.53 -10.53
CA LEU A 425 -2.66 23.46 -10.75
C LEU A 425 -1.79 23.77 -11.97
N HIS A 426 -2.39 24.21 -13.07
CA HIS A 426 -1.64 24.56 -14.28
C HIS A 426 -0.67 25.74 -14.03
N THR A 427 -1.13 26.76 -13.28
CA THR A 427 -0.29 27.89 -12.89
C THR A 427 0.91 27.44 -12.07
N ILE A 428 0.70 26.56 -11.08
CA ILE A 428 1.77 26.03 -10.23
C ILE A 428 2.73 25.16 -11.04
N VAL A 429 2.23 24.29 -11.90
CA VAL A 429 3.09 23.47 -12.79
C VAL A 429 4.00 24.35 -13.64
N ASN A 430 3.50 25.45 -14.21
CA ASN A 430 4.35 26.39 -14.96
C ASN A 430 5.43 27.04 -14.09
N LYS A 431 5.15 27.35 -12.83
CA LYS A 431 6.16 27.87 -11.89
C LYS A 431 7.20 26.80 -11.54
N VAL A 432 6.79 25.55 -11.36
CA VAL A 432 7.69 24.41 -11.15
C VAL A 432 8.60 24.21 -12.35
N LEU A 433 8.05 24.23 -13.57
CA LEU A 433 8.83 24.13 -14.82
C LEU A 433 9.80 25.29 -15.06
N ALA A 434 9.64 26.41 -14.35
CA ALA A 434 10.56 27.52 -14.35
C ALA A 434 11.55 27.50 -13.17
N SER A 435 11.39 26.56 -12.22
CA SER A 435 12.29 26.37 -11.08
C SER A 435 13.50 25.50 -11.46
N PRO A 436 14.54 25.41 -10.60
CA PRO A 436 15.65 24.49 -10.84
C PRO A 436 15.32 23.00 -10.66
N ALA A 437 14.16 22.65 -10.10
CA ALA A 437 13.78 21.26 -9.85
C ALA A 437 13.61 20.45 -11.13
N LYS A 438 13.97 19.17 -11.08
CA LYS A 438 13.69 18.24 -12.17
C LYS A 438 12.20 17.89 -12.21
N CYS A 439 11.61 17.93 -13.39
CA CYS A 439 10.18 17.76 -13.56
C CYS A 439 9.85 16.50 -14.36
N GLY A 440 8.98 15.66 -13.82
CA GLY A 440 8.37 14.54 -14.52
C GLY A 440 6.86 14.75 -14.72
N LEU A 441 6.32 14.19 -15.78
CA LEU A 441 4.89 14.18 -16.07
C LEU A 441 4.39 12.75 -16.23
N LEU A 442 3.30 12.42 -15.54
CA LEU A 442 2.57 11.16 -15.70
C LEU A 442 1.11 11.47 -16.02
N VAL A 443 0.66 11.02 -17.18
CA VAL A 443 -0.73 11.23 -17.65
C VAL A 443 -1.43 9.89 -17.79
N MET A 444 -2.55 9.74 -17.08
CA MET A 444 -3.51 8.66 -17.31
C MET A 444 -4.58 9.16 -18.29
N ALA A 445 -4.65 8.58 -19.49
CA ALA A 445 -5.48 9.11 -20.55
C ALA A 445 -6.50 8.10 -21.08
N GLU A 446 -7.62 8.60 -21.51
CA GLU A 446 -8.59 7.85 -22.32
C GLU A 446 -8.02 7.56 -23.71
N ASN A 447 -8.34 6.38 -24.25
CA ASN A 447 -7.91 6.00 -25.58
C ASN A 447 -8.48 6.98 -26.63
N GLY A 448 -7.65 7.42 -27.59
CA GLY A 448 -8.05 8.38 -28.62
C GLY A 448 -8.04 9.86 -28.20
N MET A 449 -7.89 10.18 -26.90
CA MET A 449 -7.90 11.58 -26.45
C MET A 449 -6.55 12.26 -26.68
N SER A 450 -6.55 13.47 -27.23
CA SER A 450 -5.33 14.27 -27.40
C SER A 450 -4.89 14.86 -26.08
N CYS A 451 -3.65 14.59 -25.68
CA CYS A 451 -3.00 15.14 -24.48
C CYS A 451 -1.82 16.06 -24.82
N ASN A 452 -1.69 16.50 -26.09
CA ASN A 452 -0.56 17.29 -26.55
C ASN A 452 -0.37 18.60 -25.79
N HIS A 453 -1.46 19.19 -25.28
CA HIS A 453 -1.45 20.41 -24.47
C HIS A 453 -0.79 20.24 -23.10
N LEU A 454 -0.61 18.99 -22.62
CA LEU A 454 0.08 18.68 -21.37
C LEU A 454 1.57 18.42 -21.59
N LEU A 455 1.98 18.08 -22.84
CA LEU A 455 3.35 17.73 -23.17
C LEU A 455 4.19 18.99 -23.41
N ASP A 456 4.88 19.44 -22.37
CA ASP A 456 5.83 20.54 -22.44
C ASP A 456 7.27 19.99 -22.54
N LYS A 457 8.10 20.57 -23.41
CA LYS A 457 9.50 20.15 -23.61
C LYS A 457 10.39 20.39 -22.36
N ARG A 458 9.92 21.14 -21.39
CA ARG A 458 10.60 21.38 -20.11
C ARG A 458 10.53 20.18 -19.15
N TYR A 459 9.62 19.23 -19.37
CA TYR A 459 9.65 17.98 -18.61
C TYR A 459 10.86 17.15 -19.02
N GLU A 460 11.66 16.71 -18.05
CA GLU A 460 12.77 15.78 -18.31
C GLU A 460 12.27 14.39 -18.73
N THR A 461 11.11 13.97 -18.22
CA THR A 461 10.45 12.72 -18.59
C THR A 461 8.95 12.92 -18.57
N ALA A 462 8.29 12.59 -19.66
CA ALA A 462 6.83 12.59 -19.75
C ALA A 462 6.35 11.21 -20.19
N VAL A 463 5.41 10.63 -19.43
CA VAL A 463 4.81 9.32 -19.70
C VAL A 463 3.31 9.46 -19.83
N LEU A 464 2.79 9.02 -20.96
CA LEU A 464 1.36 8.99 -21.27
C LEU A 464 0.91 7.54 -21.35
N ILE A 465 0.06 7.11 -20.42
CA ILE A 465 -0.52 5.76 -20.39
C ILE A 465 -1.98 5.86 -20.85
N ARG A 466 -2.27 5.27 -22.00
CA ARG A 466 -3.62 5.22 -22.57
C ARG A 466 -4.33 3.97 -22.10
N LEU A 467 -5.36 4.17 -21.27
CA LEU A 467 -6.10 3.07 -20.66
C LEU A 467 -7.24 2.64 -21.59
N PRO A 468 -7.44 1.32 -21.79
CA PRO A 468 -8.53 0.80 -22.61
C PRO A 468 -9.89 1.13 -21.98
N TYR A 469 -9.95 1.22 -20.67
CA TYR A 469 -11.15 1.49 -19.87
C TYR A 469 -10.93 2.74 -19.02
N TYR A 470 -10.94 3.89 -19.65
CA TYR A 470 -10.93 5.19 -18.97
C TYR A 470 -12.37 5.70 -18.82
N HIS A 471 -13.26 4.87 -18.27
CA HIS A 471 -14.60 5.38 -18.05
C HIS A 471 -14.62 6.28 -16.82
N ALA A 472 -14.72 7.59 -17.07
CA ALA A 472 -14.81 8.57 -16.02
C ALA A 472 -16.27 8.72 -15.57
N PHE A 473 -16.52 8.44 -14.33
CA PHE A 473 -17.75 8.88 -13.66
C PHE A 473 -17.62 10.36 -13.29
N GLY A 474 -17.62 11.25 -14.31
CA GLY A 474 -17.26 12.65 -14.17
C GLY A 474 -15.77 12.85 -14.10
N LYS A 475 -15.26 13.25 -12.93
CA LYS A 475 -13.81 13.39 -12.67
C LYS A 475 -13.20 12.11 -12.09
N GLU A 476 -14.01 11.16 -11.65
CA GLU A 476 -13.56 9.93 -11.01
C GLU A 476 -13.35 8.83 -12.05
N CYS A 477 -12.19 8.23 -12.03
CA CYS A 477 -11.87 7.06 -12.85
C CYS A 477 -11.19 5.99 -11.99
N VAL A 478 -11.95 4.96 -11.63
CA VAL A 478 -11.48 3.88 -10.75
C VAL A 478 -10.28 3.13 -11.37
N PHE A 479 -10.34 2.88 -12.68
CA PHE A 479 -9.25 2.19 -13.40
C PHE A 479 -7.99 3.05 -13.53
N ALA A 480 -8.14 4.37 -13.73
CA ALA A 480 -6.99 5.29 -13.73
C ALA A 480 -6.34 5.39 -12.34
N GLY A 481 -7.15 5.36 -11.28
CA GLY A 481 -6.64 5.28 -9.91
C GLY A 481 -5.82 4.01 -9.67
N PHE A 482 -6.32 2.86 -10.11
CA PHE A 482 -5.58 1.60 -10.02
C PHE A 482 -4.29 1.62 -10.84
N ALA A 483 -4.33 2.09 -12.09
CA ALA A 483 -3.15 2.24 -12.95
C ALA A 483 -2.09 3.14 -12.31
N LEU A 484 -2.51 4.31 -11.81
CA LEU A 484 -1.61 5.23 -11.13
C LEU A 484 -0.97 4.61 -9.90
N LYS A 485 -1.75 3.87 -9.09
CA LYS A 485 -1.22 3.18 -7.92
C LYS A 485 -0.10 2.21 -8.28
N LEU A 486 -0.24 1.42 -9.36
CA LEU A 486 0.82 0.51 -9.83
C LEU A 486 2.08 1.29 -10.22
N VAL A 487 1.92 2.39 -10.95
CA VAL A 487 3.06 3.22 -11.39
C VAL A 487 3.76 3.89 -10.19
N LEU A 488 3.01 4.48 -9.25
CA LEU A 488 3.59 5.11 -8.06
C LEU A 488 4.30 4.08 -7.18
N ASN A 489 3.70 2.90 -6.97
CA ASN A 489 4.36 1.79 -6.30
C ASN A 489 5.71 1.45 -6.93
N ALA A 490 5.78 1.41 -8.26
CA ALA A 490 7.03 1.11 -8.96
C ALA A 490 8.06 2.24 -8.81
N ILE A 491 7.66 3.49 -8.95
CA ILE A 491 8.55 4.65 -8.84
C ILE A 491 9.11 4.79 -7.42
N SER A 492 8.24 4.86 -6.42
CA SER A 492 8.66 5.10 -5.03
C SER A 492 9.45 3.93 -4.45
N THR A 493 9.02 2.69 -4.69
CA THR A 493 9.75 1.48 -4.27
C THR A 493 11.09 1.38 -4.99
N GLY A 494 11.08 1.52 -6.32
CA GLY A 494 12.30 1.40 -7.11
C GLY A 494 13.33 2.49 -6.76
N ALA A 495 12.89 3.71 -6.51
CA ALA A 495 13.77 4.78 -6.06
C ALA A 495 14.41 4.47 -4.70
N ASN A 496 13.65 3.90 -3.74
CA ASN A 496 14.19 3.45 -2.45
C ASN A 496 15.11 2.22 -2.59
N ILE A 497 14.84 1.30 -3.52
CA ILE A 497 15.76 0.20 -3.87
C ILE A 497 17.09 0.77 -4.36
N LEU A 498 17.06 1.67 -5.33
CA LEU A 498 18.28 2.29 -5.90
C LEU A 498 19.05 3.14 -4.87
N LYS A 499 18.37 3.68 -3.86
CA LYS A 499 18.99 4.35 -2.70
C LYS A 499 19.59 3.37 -1.70
N GLY A 500 19.38 2.06 -1.85
CA GLY A 500 19.94 1.01 -0.97
C GLY A 500 19.17 0.79 0.33
N ARG A 501 17.87 1.09 0.38
CA ARG A 501 17.01 0.86 1.55
C ARG A 501 16.38 -0.53 1.59
N VAL A 502 16.64 -1.34 0.57
CA VAL A 502 16.18 -2.72 0.43
C VAL A 502 17.38 -3.63 0.24
N TYR A 503 17.37 -4.81 0.86
CA TYR A 503 18.38 -5.83 0.69
C TYR A 503 17.71 -7.16 0.30
N GLY A 504 18.11 -7.73 -0.85
CA GLY A 504 17.27 -8.72 -1.49
C GLY A 504 15.90 -8.10 -1.80
N ASN A 505 14.86 -8.61 -1.18
CA ASN A 505 13.54 -7.98 -1.16
C ASN A 505 13.03 -7.65 0.25
N GLU A 506 13.93 -7.41 1.20
CA GLU A 506 13.57 -7.06 2.58
C GLU A 506 13.73 -5.56 2.85
N MET A 507 12.79 -5.01 3.60
CA MET A 507 12.83 -3.62 4.10
C MET A 507 13.80 -3.51 5.26
N ILE A 508 15.09 -3.35 5.01
CA ILE A 508 16.07 -3.29 6.10
C ILE A 508 16.04 -1.98 6.90
N ASN A 509 15.38 -0.96 6.37
CA ASN A 509 15.33 0.38 7.00
C ASN A 509 13.94 0.70 7.61
N LEU A 510 13.13 -0.33 7.87
CA LEU A 510 11.79 -0.17 8.44
C LEU A 510 11.84 0.52 9.81
N ARG A 511 10.81 1.31 10.14
CA ARG A 511 10.62 1.86 11.48
C ARG A 511 9.88 0.87 12.36
N LEU A 512 10.33 0.73 13.62
CA LEU A 512 9.65 -0.09 14.62
C LEU A 512 8.54 0.72 15.26
N SER A 513 7.33 0.62 14.73
CA SER A 513 6.19 1.44 15.14
C SER A 513 4.98 0.64 15.64
N ASN A 514 4.99 -0.69 15.49
CA ASN A 514 4.00 -1.63 16.06
C ASN A 514 4.61 -3.02 16.26
N ASP A 515 3.86 -3.92 16.90
CA ASP A 515 4.27 -5.29 17.20
C ASP A 515 4.67 -6.06 15.94
N LYS A 516 3.89 -5.94 14.87
CA LYS A 516 4.14 -6.60 13.57
C LYS A 516 5.51 -6.22 13.00
N LEU A 517 5.88 -4.93 13.06
CA LEU A 517 7.16 -4.45 12.55
C LEU A 517 8.33 -4.83 13.49
N PHE A 518 8.07 -4.96 14.78
CA PHE A 518 9.05 -5.49 15.73
C PHE A 518 9.36 -6.97 15.45
N GLU A 519 8.32 -7.80 15.27
CA GLU A 519 8.47 -9.22 14.87
C GLU A 519 9.20 -9.36 13.52
N ARG A 520 8.85 -8.51 12.55
CA ARG A 520 9.50 -8.50 11.22
C ARG A 520 10.97 -8.12 11.31
N ALA A 521 11.34 -7.19 12.17
CA ALA A 521 12.75 -6.82 12.39
C ALA A 521 13.57 -8.02 12.91
N ILE A 522 13.03 -8.78 13.87
CA ILE A 522 13.66 -10.00 14.37
C ILE A 522 13.84 -10.98 13.21
N ALA A 523 12.81 -11.26 12.43
CA ALA A 523 12.87 -12.18 11.30
C ALA A 523 13.90 -11.78 10.23
N ILE A 524 14.06 -10.47 9.96
CA ILE A 524 15.10 -9.95 9.06
C ILE A 524 16.50 -10.21 9.66
N ILE A 525 16.68 -9.98 10.95
CA ILE A 525 17.96 -10.20 11.62
C ILE A 525 18.31 -11.69 11.60
N GLU A 526 17.39 -12.59 11.97
CA GLU A 526 17.58 -14.04 11.88
C GLU A 526 18.03 -14.47 10.47
N LYS A 527 17.26 -14.05 9.45
CA LYS A 527 17.49 -14.44 8.06
C LYS A 527 18.87 -14.07 7.55
N TRP A 528 19.35 -12.88 7.87
CA TRP A 528 20.57 -12.33 7.28
C TRP A 528 21.82 -12.48 8.17
N SER A 529 21.67 -12.64 9.49
CA SER A 529 22.80 -12.90 10.39
C SER A 529 23.05 -14.38 10.66
N GLY A 530 22.03 -15.24 10.44
CA GLY A 530 22.06 -16.64 10.84
C GLY A 530 21.88 -16.85 12.34
N ALA A 531 21.56 -15.79 13.11
CA ALA A 531 21.26 -15.87 14.53
C ALA A 531 19.93 -16.61 14.77
N ASN A 532 19.76 -17.23 15.92
CA ASN A 532 18.45 -17.71 16.36
C ASN A 532 17.57 -16.53 16.82
N GLU A 533 16.30 -16.76 17.10
CA GLU A 533 15.33 -15.74 17.47
C GLU A 533 15.74 -14.96 18.73
N GLU A 534 16.26 -15.64 19.77
CA GLU A 534 16.68 -15.01 21.02
C GLU A 534 17.88 -14.08 20.79
N ASP A 535 18.88 -14.52 20.04
CA ASP A 535 20.05 -13.72 19.70
C ASP A 535 19.69 -12.55 18.79
N ALA A 536 18.79 -12.76 17.83
CA ALA A 536 18.28 -11.71 16.94
C ALA A 536 17.51 -10.63 17.73
N LYS A 537 16.63 -11.06 18.65
CA LYS A 537 15.91 -10.16 19.56
C LYS A 537 16.86 -9.40 20.47
N PHE A 538 17.87 -10.06 21.03
CA PHE A 538 18.87 -9.43 21.88
C PHE A 538 19.68 -8.37 21.11
N ALA A 539 20.10 -8.67 19.88
CA ALA A 539 20.77 -7.71 19.00
C ALA A 539 19.88 -6.50 18.65
N LEU A 540 18.58 -6.74 18.45
CA LEU A 540 17.60 -5.68 18.21
C LEU A 540 17.47 -4.77 19.44
N LEU A 541 17.37 -5.34 20.65
CA LEU A 541 17.31 -4.58 21.91
C LEU A 541 18.58 -3.75 22.14
N ARG A 542 19.76 -4.32 21.87
CA ARG A 542 21.03 -3.57 21.92
C ARG A 542 21.01 -2.35 21.00
N ALA A 543 20.47 -2.50 19.80
CA ALA A 543 20.35 -1.41 18.85
C ALA A 543 19.34 -0.34 19.30
N ILE A 544 18.20 -0.74 19.87
CA ILE A 544 17.15 0.17 20.38
C ILE A 544 17.68 0.97 21.58
N TYR A 545 18.22 0.29 22.58
CA TYR A 545 18.64 0.93 23.84
C TYR A 545 20.07 1.49 23.81
N LYS A 546 20.78 1.28 22.69
CA LYS A 546 22.16 1.76 22.49
C LYS A 546 23.12 1.32 23.58
N GLN A 547 22.98 0.06 24.00
CA GLN A 547 23.77 -0.55 25.07
C GLN A 547 24.33 -1.91 24.66
N ASP A 548 25.51 -2.26 25.13
CA ASP A 548 26.13 -3.58 24.89
C ASP A 548 25.44 -4.69 25.67
N ASP A 549 24.99 -4.41 26.87
CA ASP A 549 24.15 -5.32 27.67
C ASP A 549 22.70 -4.82 27.70
N ALA A 550 21.84 -5.55 27.01
CA ALA A 550 20.42 -5.30 26.95
C ALA A 550 19.58 -6.31 27.76
N ALA A 551 20.18 -7.14 28.58
CA ALA A 551 19.49 -8.19 29.34
C ALA A 551 18.38 -7.64 30.25
N ASN A 552 18.61 -6.47 30.86
CA ASN A 552 17.62 -5.80 31.71
C ASN A 552 16.34 -5.34 30.99
N PHE A 553 16.37 -5.29 29.64
CA PHE A 553 15.24 -4.85 28.84
C PHE A 553 14.39 -6.01 28.29
N GLN A 554 14.88 -7.25 28.31
CA GLN A 554 14.22 -8.42 27.71
C GLN A 554 12.81 -8.69 28.25
N TYR A 555 12.57 -8.32 29.49
CA TYR A 555 11.28 -8.57 30.18
C TYR A 555 10.28 -7.39 30.07
N ARG A 556 10.66 -6.32 29.38
CA ARG A 556 9.74 -5.20 29.15
C ARG A 556 8.70 -5.58 28.09
N PRO A 557 7.47 -5.02 28.16
CA PRO A 557 6.47 -5.19 27.10
C PRO A 557 7.00 -4.68 25.77
N ILE A 558 6.56 -5.29 24.67
CA ILE A 558 6.96 -4.88 23.30
C ILE A 558 6.61 -3.42 23.04
N SER A 559 5.46 -2.94 23.55
CA SER A 559 5.05 -1.53 23.48
C SER A 559 6.09 -0.55 24.00
N SER A 560 6.83 -0.92 25.05
CA SER A 560 7.94 -0.11 25.57
C SER A 560 9.12 -0.03 24.61
N HIS A 561 9.46 -1.15 23.95
CA HIS A 561 10.52 -1.20 22.94
C HIS A 561 10.17 -0.36 21.71
N ILE A 562 8.93 -0.44 21.27
CA ILE A 562 8.40 0.34 20.15
C ILE A 562 8.44 1.84 20.46
N THR A 563 8.01 2.23 21.66
CA THR A 563 8.05 3.64 22.09
C THR A 563 9.49 4.20 22.04
N GLU A 564 10.45 3.45 22.53
CA GLU A 564 11.88 3.84 22.50
C GLU A 564 12.43 3.91 21.07
N ALA A 565 12.05 2.95 20.22
CA ALA A 565 12.56 2.82 18.85
C ALA A 565 11.89 3.79 17.87
N SER A 566 10.66 4.27 18.14
CA SER A 566 9.80 4.98 17.18
C SER A 566 10.43 6.26 16.60
N SER A 567 11.28 6.93 17.36
CA SER A 567 12.00 8.14 16.94
C SER A 567 13.39 7.86 16.32
N GLN A 568 13.81 6.58 16.28
CA GLN A 568 15.16 6.20 15.86
C GLN A 568 15.17 5.73 14.40
N ASN A 569 16.26 6.01 13.71
CA ASN A 569 16.53 5.52 12.36
C ASN A 569 17.62 4.44 12.40
N MET A 570 17.68 3.57 11.39
CA MET A 570 18.75 2.57 11.22
C MET A 570 18.84 1.51 12.33
N VAL A 571 17.77 1.26 13.07
CA VAL A 571 17.78 0.29 14.18
C VAL A 571 18.05 -1.13 13.66
N VAL A 572 17.35 -1.56 12.60
CA VAL A 572 17.52 -2.91 12.03
C VAL A 572 18.90 -3.09 11.37
N PRO A 573 19.39 -2.15 10.52
CA PRO A 573 20.76 -2.23 10.02
C PRO A 573 21.81 -2.33 11.12
N LEU A 574 21.66 -1.56 12.20
CA LEU A 574 22.57 -1.64 13.34
C LEU A 574 22.48 -2.98 14.07
N ALA A 575 21.27 -3.50 14.29
CA ALA A 575 21.05 -4.80 14.90
C ALA A 575 21.67 -5.95 14.06
N LEU A 576 21.58 -5.87 12.73
CA LEU A 576 22.25 -6.82 11.84
C LEU A 576 23.76 -6.82 12.02
N LEU A 577 24.37 -5.63 12.17
CA LEU A 577 25.80 -5.51 12.48
C LEU A 577 26.15 -6.11 13.85
N LEU A 578 25.28 -5.91 14.84
CA LEU A 578 25.49 -6.44 16.19
C LEU A 578 25.32 -7.96 16.26
N ALA A 579 24.38 -8.54 15.52
CA ALA A 579 24.14 -9.98 15.45
C ALA A 579 25.24 -10.74 14.70
N GLY A 580 25.76 -10.17 13.60
CA GLY A 580 26.79 -10.81 12.76
C GLY A 580 28.21 -10.82 13.34
N GLY A 581 28.48 -10.23 14.51
CA GLY A 581 29.79 -10.16 15.10
C GLY A 581 29.99 -11.14 16.27
N ARG A 582 31.03 -11.95 16.22
CA ARG A 582 31.45 -12.70 17.40
C ARG A 582 31.70 -11.71 18.56
N SER A 583 31.30 -12.06 19.72
CA SER A 583 31.10 -11.40 21.03
C SER A 583 32.04 -10.27 21.52
N SER A 584 32.85 -9.63 20.69
CA SER A 584 33.85 -8.64 21.13
C SER A 584 33.73 -7.23 20.55
N VAL A 585 32.72 -6.94 19.72
CA VAL A 585 32.61 -5.61 19.09
C VAL A 585 31.51 -4.81 19.78
N SER A 586 31.90 -3.73 20.44
CA SER A 586 31.01 -2.85 21.20
C SER A 586 30.03 -2.09 20.30
N TYR A 587 28.85 -1.71 20.84
CA TYR A 587 27.87 -0.84 20.22
C TYR A 587 28.54 0.44 19.67
N SER A 588 29.37 1.11 20.47
CA SER A 588 30.02 2.37 20.09
C SER A 588 30.92 2.27 18.85
N SER A 589 31.51 1.10 18.60
CA SER A 589 32.37 0.85 17.45
C SER A 589 31.54 0.68 16.16
N ARG A 590 30.33 0.11 16.25
CA ARG A 590 29.48 -0.21 15.12
C ARG A 590 28.48 0.90 14.76
N GLU A 591 28.05 1.71 15.72
CA GLU A 591 27.23 2.91 15.45
C GLU A 591 27.94 3.87 14.49
N LYS A 592 29.27 4.01 14.63
CA LYS A 592 30.10 4.83 13.72
C LYS A 592 30.19 4.26 12.29
N ALA A 593 30.04 2.95 12.14
CA ALA A 593 30.09 2.29 10.83
C ALA A 593 28.75 2.34 10.06
N ALA A 594 27.61 2.38 10.76
CA ALA A 594 26.30 2.40 10.13
C ALA A 594 26.05 3.60 9.18
N PRO A 595 26.42 4.85 9.53
CA PRO A 595 26.32 6.00 8.61
C PRO A 595 27.27 5.93 7.42
N VAL A 596 28.43 5.26 7.56
CA VAL A 596 29.42 5.08 6.48
C VAL A 596 28.85 4.15 5.41
N CYS A 597 28.08 3.15 5.79
CA CYS A 597 27.37 2.27 4.85
C CYS A 597 26.35 3.02 3.99
N GLN A 598 25.68 4.05 4.51
CA GLN A 598 24.81 4.91 3.70
C GLN A 598 25.58 5.89 2.80
N ARG A 599 26.70 6.45 3.28
CA ARG A 599 27.47 7.46 2.52
C ARG A 599 28.26 6.89 1.35
N SER A 600 28.65 5.62 1.41
CA SER A 600 29.38 4.96 0.33
C SER A 600 28.45 4.39 -0.77
N GLN A 601 27.14 4.41 -0.58
CA GLN A 601 26.14 4.05 -1.56
C GLN A 601 25.89 5.23 -2.53
N GLY A 602 26.90 5.60 -3.30
CA GLY A 602 26.72 6.51 -4.43
C GLY A 602 25.66 5.95 -5.38
N CYS A 603 24.72 6.77 -5.78
CA CYS A 603 23.65 6.42 -6.71
C CYS A 603 24.25 6.01 -8.07
N HIS A 604 24.42 4.72 -8.31
CA HIS A 604 24.92 4.20 -9.59
C HIS A 604 23.77 4.13 -10.61
N ILE A 605 23.52 5.25 -11.28
CA ILE A 605 22.47 5.39 -12.31
C ILE A 605 22.93 4.86 -13.67
N ASN A 606 24.22 4.65 -13.87
CA ASN A 606 24.82 4.13 -15.09
C ASN A 606 25.29 2.69 -14.91
N GLY A 607 24.83 1.80 -15.76
CA GLY A 607 24.91 0.35 -15.80
C GLY A 607 26.17 -0.44 -15.38
N ASP A 608 27.26 0.17 -14.95
CA ASP A 608 28.45 -0.52 -14.44
C ASP A 608 28.40 -0.58 -12.91
N ARG A 609 27.92 -1.69 -12.36
CA ARG A 609 27.88 -1.93 -10.91
C ARG A 609 29.06 -2.77 -10.45
N PRO A 610 29.92 -2.25 -9.58
CA PRO A 610 30.49 -3.07 -8.53
C PRO A 610 29.37 -3.38 -7.51
N ASN A 611 29.38 -4.58 -6.94
CA ASN A 611 28.50 -5.12 -5.89
C ASN A 611 27.83 -4.00 -5.04
N PRO A 612 26.49 -3.88 -4.93
CA PRO A 612 25.76 -2.70 -4.40
C PRO A 612 26.04 -2.38 -2.93
N TRP A 613 26.80 -3.21 -2.25
CA TRP A 613 27.17 -3.00 -0.85
C TRP A 613 28.66 -2.86 -0.68
N PRO A 614 29.18 -1.65 -0.37
CA PRO A 614 30.53 -1.53 0.19
C PRO A 614 30.63 -2.10 1.61
N LEU A 615 29.60 -2.78 2.10
CA LEU A 615 29.71 -3.78 3.15
C LEU A 615 30.77 -4.84 2.78
N GLY A 616 31.20 -4.88 1.51
CA GLY A 616 32.32 -5.63 0.99
C GLY A 616 33.60 -5.55 1.80
N HIS A 617 33.86 -4.46 2.47
CA HIS A 617 35.04 -4.34 3.32
C HIS A 617 34.78 -4.51 4.83
N TYR A 618 33.49 -4.45 5.29
CA TYR A 618 33.16 -4.51 6.72
C TYR A 618 32.09 -5.54 7.10
N ILE A 619 31.20 -5.92 6.20
CA ILE A 619 30.19 -6.98 6.42
C ILE A 619 30.39 -8.22 5.52
N PRO A 620 31.06 -8.19 4.34
CA PRO A 620 31.12 -9.36 3.45
C PRO A 620 31.74 -10.59 4.06
N ILE A 621 32.59 -10.42 5.08
CA ILE A 621 33.15 -11.57 5.79
C ILE A 621 32.06 -12.41 6.47
N TYR A 622 30.87 -11.83 6.74
CA TYR A 622 29.79 -12.48 7.49
C TYR A 622 28.48 -12.68 6.74
N LEU A 623 28.14 -11.83 5.73
CA LEU A 623 26.90 -11.98 4.99
C LEU A 623 27.07 -12.76 3.68
N THR A 624 28.25 -12.76 3.08
CA THR A 624 28.53 -13.52 1.85
C THR A 624 28.67 -15.02 2.06
N THR A 625 28.96 -15.47 3.29
CA THR A 625 29.07 -16.91 3.61
C THR A 625 27.73 -17.59 3.86
N THR A 626 26.62 -16.83 3.93
CA THR A 626 25.28 -17.37 4.21
C THR A 626 24.33 -17.36 3.02
N ARG A 627 24.74 -16.93 1.83
CA ARG A 627 23.97 -17.26 0.61
C ARG A 627 24.14 -18.77 0.37
N PRO A 628 23.06 -19.57 0.46
CA PRO A 628 23.16 -20.96 0.03
C PRO A 628 23.59 -20.94 -1.43
N ASN A 629 24.71 -21.61 -1.73
CA ASN A 629 25.04 -21.95 -3.09
C ASN A 629 23.80 -22.54 -3.75
N THR A 630 23.30 -21.93 -4.78
CA THR A 630 22.34 -22.54 -5.69
C THR A 630 22.96 -23.84 -6.14
N LEU A 631 22.46 -24.95 -5.60
CA LEU A 631 22.71 -26.26 -6.15
C LEU A 631 22.22 -26.25 -7.59
N SER A 632 23.18 -26.37 -8.50
CA SER A 632 22.95 -26.84 -9.86
C SER A 632 22.28 -28.21 -9.81
N LEU A 633 21.02 -28.28 -10.20
CA LEU A 633 20.40 -29.38 -10.96
C LEU A 633 19.15 -28.83 -11.63
#